data_0f7b482c2bed8d3c3e6aa1032118a266
#
_entry.id   0f7b482c2bed8d3c3e6aa1032118a266
#
_cell.length_a   1.000
_cell.length_b   1.000
_cell.length_c   1.000
_cell.angle_alpha   90.00
_cell.angle_beta   90.00
_cell.angle_gamma   90.00
#
_symmetry.space_group_name_H-M   'P 1'
#
loop_
_entity.id
_entity.type
_entity.pdbx_description
1 polymer ?
#
loop_
_entity_poly.entity_id
_entity_poly.type
_entity_poly.pdbx_seq_one_letter_code
_entity_poly.pdbx_strand_id
1 'polypeptide(L)'
;MKKENFLGLSERVVELGKQAEQYLTPYFSRIDEIADYNTQKVLAAFRAHRVSDTMFAGTTGYGYDDHGRDTLEEIYADLFGTEAGLVRLGFVNGTHALSCALFGALEPGDVMLSVTSAPYDTLLNTVTGDCPGSMKRYGIGYRQVDLKDGRLDLEAIEKAAAADDVKMVFLQRSRGYAVRQTLSCGEIGEACAVVRRVNPNAVIMVDNCYGEFTEELEPTQVGADMCAGSLIKNPGGGLAPTGGYIVGRKDLVERAAYRLTAPGIGGECGCTMGQNRLLYQGLFLAPHVTAQAIKTAVFCAKVMQMLGFTVDPA
;
A
#
# COMPACT_ATOMS: atom_id res chain seq x y z
N MET A 1 24.34 -35.54 6.12
CA MET A 1 23.87 -35.24 7.49
C MET A 1 22.35 -35.35 7.51
N LYS A 2 21.74 -36.20 8.35
CA LYS A 2 20.29 -36.12 8.60
C LYS A 2 20.03 -34.73 9.24
N LYS A 3 19.23 -33.90 8.59
CA LYS A 3 18.75 -32.64 9.22
C LYS A 3 18.02 -33.06 10.47
N GLU A 4 18.46 -32.62 11.64
CA GLU A 4 17.76 -32.87 12.90
C GLU A 4 16.33 -32.28 12.80
N ASN A 5 15.35 -33.10 13.17
CA ASN A 5 13.94 -32.73 13.13
C ASN A 5 13.57 -32.11 14.48
N PHE A 6 14.01 -30.89 14.74
CA PHE A 6 13.76 -30.17 16.00
C PHE A 6 12.28 -29.97 16.33
N LEU A 7 11.41 -29.96 15.33
CA LEU A 7 9.97 -29.76 15.51
C LEU A 7 9.19 -31.06 15.71
N GLY A 8 9.86 -32.23 15.64
CA GLY A 8 9.22 -33.53 15.80
C GLY A 8 8.15 -33.84 14.73
N LEU A 9 8.28 -33.25 13.52
CA LEU A 9 7.36 -33.48 12.42
C LEU A 9 7.43 -34.91 11.92
N SER A 10 6.30 -35.49 11.50
CA SER A 10 6.29 -36.82 10.89
C SER A 10 7.10 -36.82 9.57
N GLU A 11 7.69 -37.97 9.22
CA GLU A 11 8.43 -38.11 7.97
C GLU A 11 7.59 -37.73 6.74
N ARG A 12 6.29 -38.04 6.77
CA ARG A 12 5.33 -37.69 5.72
C ARG A 12 5.21 -36.16 5.55
N VAL A 13 5.16 -35.40 6.64
CA VAL A 13 5.06 -33.92 6.59
C VAL A 13 6.36 -33.31 6.08
N VAL A 14 7.51 -33.83 6.53
CA VAL A 14 8.82 -33.38 6.05
C VAL A 14 8.98 -33.63 4.55
N GLU A 15 8.58 -34.81 4.08
CA GLU A 15 8.65 -35.14 2.65
C GLU A 15 7.72 -34.29 1.79
N LEU A 16 6.48 -34.05 2.26
CA LEU A 16 5.55 -33.16 1.59
C LEU A 16 6.10 -31.72 1.46
N GLY A 17 6.72 -31.20 2.52
CA GLY A 17 7.36 -29.89 2.49
C GLY A 17 8.50 -29.79 1.47
N LYS A 18 9.37 -30.84 1.40
CA LYS A 18 10.45 -30.88 0.39
C LYS A 18 9.93 -30.90 -1.04
N GLN A 19 8.88 -31.68 -1.30
CA GLN A 19 8.26 -31.74 -2.62
C GLN A 19 7.65 -30.40 -3.01
N ALA A 20 7.00 -29.71 -2.06
CA ALA A 20 6.46 -28.36 -2.27
C ALA A 20 7.59 -27.36 -2.57
N GLU A 21 8.67 -27.33 -1.78
CA GLU A 21 9.84 -26.46 -2.03
C GLU A 21 10.46 -26.72 -3.41
N GLN A 22 10.64 -27.99 -3.78
CA GLN A 22 11.20 -28.35 -5.09
C GLN A 22 10.31 -27.85 -6.24
N TYR A 23 9.00 -28.02 -6.12
CA TYR A 23 8.05 -27.49 -7.11
C TYR A 23 8.12 -25.95 -7.21
N LEU A 24 8.26 -25.28 -6.07
CA LEU A 24 8.19 -23.82 -5.97
C LEU A 24 9.51 -23.11 -6.29
N THR A 25 10.60 -23.84 -6.53
CA THR A 25 11.91 -23.24 -6.81
C THR A 25 11.85 -22.13 -7.88
N PRO A 26 11.18 -22.28 -9.05
CA PRO A 26 11.11 -21.20 -10.04
C PRO A 26 10.35 -19.97 -9.54
N TYR A 27 9.28 -20.18 -8.77
CA TYR A 27 8.50 -19.10 -8.19
C TYR A 27 9.31 -18.34 -7.13
N PHE A 28 10.04 -19.05 -6.29
CA PHE A 28 10.92 -18.43 -5.29
C PHE A 28 12.03 -17.62 -5.95
N SER A 29 12.63 -18.12 -7.03
CA SER A 29 13.63 -17.37 -7.79
C SER A 29 13.07 -16.04 -8.32
N ARG A 30 11.84 -16.03 -8.86
CA ARG A 30 11.21 -14.80 -9.34
C ARG A 30 10.92 -13.83 -8.20
N ILE A 31 10.47 -14.34 -7.04
CA ILE A 31 10.25 -13.50 -5.84
C ILE A 31 11.58 -12.88 -5.37
N ASP A 32 12.68 -13.63 -5.41
CA ASP A 32 14.00 -13.12 -5.04
C ASP A 32 14.51 -12.06 -6.01
N GLU A 33 14.30 -12.23 -7.33
CA GLU A 33 14.65 -11.21 -8.33
C GLU A 33 13.94 -9.89 -8.08
N ILE A 34 12.64 -9.92 -7.75
CA ILE A 34 11.85 -8.74 -7.40
C ILE A 34 12.37 -8.11 -6.09
N ALA A 35 12.67 -8.93 -5.09
CA ALA A 35 13.23 -8.45 -3.83
C ALA A 35 14.60 -7.78 -4.02
N ASP A 36 15.46 -8.37 -4.82
CA ASP A 36 16.78 -7.81 -5.14
C ASP A 36 16.65 -6.46 -5.88
N TYR A 37 15.76 -6.38 -6.86
CA TYR A 37 15.47 -5.13 -7.56
C TYR A 37 15.01 -4.04 -6.59
N ASN A 38 14.03 -4.33 -5.75
CA ASN A 38 13.51 -3.36 -4.79
C ASN A 38 14.55 -3.02 -3.70
N THR A 39 15.39 -3.96 -3.28
CA THR A 39 16.50 -3.69 -2.35
C THR A 39 17.49 -2.71 -2.96
N GLN A 40 17.85 -2.87 -4.23
CA GLN A 40 18.72 -1.94 -4.94
C GLN A 40 18.06 -0.56 -5.08
N LYS A 41 16.75 -0.51 -5.35
CA LYS A 41 15.98 0.74 -5.41
C LYS A 41 16.00 1.48 -4.07
N VAL A 42 15.77 0.79 -2.95
CA VAL A 42 15.85 1.38 -1.60
C VAL A 42 17.27 1.88 -1.29
N LEU A 43 18.29 1.07 -1.59
CA LEU A 43 19.69 1.47 -1.38
C LEU A 43 20.09 2.69 -2.22
N ALA A 44 19.61 2.76 -3.47
CA ALA A 44 19.86 3.90 -4.34
C ALA A 44 19.25 5.18 -3.77
N ALA A 45 18.01 5.13 -3.28
CA ALA A 45 17.35 6.27 -2.63
C ALA A 45 18.09 6.69 -1.34
N PHE A 46 18.48 5.72 -0.48
CA PHE A 46 19.26 6.01 0.72
C PHE A 46 20.59 6.73 0.40
N ARG A 47 21.26 6.30 -0.67
CA ARG A 47 22.50 6.94 -1.13
C ARG A 47 22.26 8.34 -1.68
N ALA A 48 21.21 8.53 -2.48
CA ALA A 48 20.86 9.83 -3.06
C ALA A 48 20.59 10.86 -1.97
N HIS A 49 19.85 10.47 -0.93
CA HIS A 49 19.53 11.31 0.23
C HIS A 49 20.62 11.29 1.33
N ARG A 50 21.76 10.63 1.10
CA ARG A 50 22.91 10.57 2.02
C ARG A 50 22.53 10.15 3.44
N VAL A 51 21.67 9.12 3.54
CA VAL A 51 21.20 8.60 4.84
C VAL A 51 22.38 8.33 5.77
N SER A 52 22.34 8.92 6.95
CA SER A 52 23.36 8.84 7.98
C SER A 52 22.73 8.67 9.37
N ASP A 53 23.57 8.42 10.37
CA ASP A 53 23.14 8.22 11.75
C ASP A 53 22.42 9.45 12.36
N THR A 54 22.73 10.66 11.87
CA THR A 54 22.05 11.89 12.32
C THR A 54 20.56 11.90 12.03
N MET A 55 20.11 11.20 10.98
CA MET A 55 18.70 11.07 10.62
C MET A 55 17.94 10.10 11.54
N PHE A 56 18.64 9.28 12.31
CA PHE A 56 18.04 8.35 13.26
C PHE A 56 17.68 9.01 14.59
N ALA A 57 18.19 10.20 14.84
CA ALA A 57 17.73 11.01 15.95
C ALA A 57 16.27 11.45 15.71
N GLY A 58 15.46 11.37 16.75
CA GLY A 58 14.07 11.80 16.68
C GLY A 58 13.87 13.14 17.36
N THR A 59 12.73 13.74 17.09
CA THR A 59 12.24 14.95 17.78
C THR A 59 11.11 14.61 18.76
N THR A 60 10.85 15.56 19.64
CA THR A 60 9.70 15.56 20.57
C THR A 60 8.96 16.90 20.47
N GLY A 61 7.81 17.02 21.12
CA GLY A 61 7.00 18.24 21.06
C GLY A 61 6.40 18.46 19.67
N TYR A 62 6.54 19.64 19.13
CA TYR A 62 5.98 19.95 17.80
C TYR A 62 6.70 19.24 16.65
N GLY A 63 7.98 18.89 16.81
CA GLY A 63 8.75 18.21 15.79
C GLY A 63 8.95 19.03 14.52
N TYR A 64 9.15 20.35 14.63
CA TYR A 64 9.61 21.17 13.51
C TYR A 64 11.00 20.76 13.10
N ASP A 65 11.30 20.84 11.81
CA ASP A 65 12.62 20.57 11.24
C ASP A 65 13.20 19.20 11.65
N ASP A 66 12.33 18.17 11.75
CA ASP A 66 12.78 16.79 11.96
C ASP A 66 13.44 16.28 10.68
N HIS A 67 14.75 16.49 10.58
CA HIS A 67 15.53 16.13 9.39
C HIS A 67 15.38 14.65 9.00
N GLY A 68 15.31 13.73 9.97
CA GLY A 68 15.13 12.31 9.69
C GLY A 68 13.76 12.01 9.08
N ARG A 69 12.70 12.62 9.61
CA ARG A 69 11.35 12.52 9.08
C ARG A 69 11.27 13.06 7.66
N ASP A 70 11.74 14.28 7.48
CA ASP A 70 11.61 14.97 6.19
C ASP A 70 12.39 14.24 5.09
N THR A 71 13.60 13.77 5.37
CA THR A 71 14.37 12.94 4.43
C THR A 71 13.68 11.59 4.15
N LEU A 72 13.02 10.96 5.14
CA LEU A 72 12.29 9.73 4.93
C LEU A 72 11.11 9.93 3.97
N GLU A 73 10.42 11.06 4.05
CA GLU A 73 9.33 11.44 3.15
C GLU A 73 9.83 11.64 1.71
N GLU A 74 10.98 12.26 1.53
CA GLU A 74 11.64 12.40 0.22
C GLU A 74 12.03 11.02 -0.36
N ILE A 75 12.58 10.13 0.47
CA ILE A 75 12.92 8.77 0.08
C ILE A 75 11.67 8.00 -0.38
N TYR A 76 10.56 8.11 0.33
CA TYR A 76 9.30 7.49 -0.10
C TYR A 76 8.80 8.08 -1.42
N ALA A 77 8.88 9.39 -1.61
CA ALA A 77 8.53 10.01 -2.88
C ALA A 77 9.34 9.43 -4.04
N ASP A 78 10.67 9.31 -3.88
CA ASP A 78 11.55 8.71 -4.89
C ASP A 78 11.22 7.25 -5.17
N LEU A 79 11.00 6.43 -4.14
CA LEU A 79 10.70 5.01 -4.27
C LEU A 79 9.40 4.75 -5.04
N PHE A 80 8.44 5.64 -4.86
CA PHE A 80 7.13 5.55 -5.53
C PHE A 80 7.05 6.39 -6.82
N GLY A 81 8.13 7.13 -7.17
CA GLY A 81 8.18 7.97 -8.36
C GLY A 81 7.17 9.12 -8.30
N THR A 82 7.04 9.78 -7.16
CA THR A 82 6.05 10.83 -6.90
C THR A 82 6.68 12.16 -6.54
N GLU A 83 5.86 13.23 -6.52
CA GLU A 83 6.31 14.60 -6.20
C GLU A 83 6.51 14.81 -4.69
N ALA A 84 5.77 14.08 -3.85
CA ALA A 84 5.82 14.23 -2.41
C ALA A 84 5.43 12.94 -1.68
N GLY A 85 5.88 12.84 -0.43
CA GLY A 85 5.51 11.83 0.53
C GLY A 85 5.13 12.43 1.87
N LEU A 86 4.28 11.71 2.63
CA LEU A 86 3.89 11.99 4.00
C LEU A 86 3.98 10.68 4.77
N VAL A 87 5.03 10.51 5.57
CA VAL A 87 5.34 9.27 6.30
C VAL A 87 5.34 9.57 7.79
N ARG A 88 4.26 9.20 8.47
CA ARG A 88 4.02 9.69 9.83
C ARG A 88 3.60 8.61 10.82
N LEU A 89 4.16 8.66 12.00
CA LEU A 89 3.69 7.90 13.17
C LEU A 89 2.28 8.33 13.61
N GLY A 90 1.91 9.59 13.35
CA GLY A 90 0.59 10.13 13.68
C GLY A 90 -0.56 9.48 12.93
N PHE A 91 -0.32 8.76 11.84
CA PHE A 91 -1.31 7.84 11.29
C PHE A 91 -1.46 6.65 12.23
N VAL A 92 -2.59 6.52 12.88
CA VAL A 92 -2.85 5.45 13.87
C VAL A 92 -2.77 4.07 13.20
N ASN A 93 -3.17 3.99 11.93
CA ASN A 93 -3.16 2.77 11.10
C ASN A 93 -3.37 3.12 9.62
N GLY A 94 -3.38 2.10 8.75
CA GLY A 94 -3.62 2.29 7.31
C GLY A 94 -4.98 2.90 6.99
N THR A 95 -6.05 2.53 7.72
CA THR A 95 -7.38 3.13 7.52
C THR A 95 -7.36 4.63 7.80
N HIS A 96 -6.60 5.08 8.81
CA HIS A 96 -6.44 6.50 9.09
C HIS A 96 -5.68 7.22 7.97
N ALA A 97 -4.61 6.64 7.43
CA ALA A 97 -3.90 7.20 6.28
C ALA A 97 -4.83 7.33 5.06
N LEU A 98 -5.58 6.28 4.73
CA LEU A 98 -6.56 6.29 3.66
C LEU A 98 -7.65 7.34 3.92
N SER A 99 -8.16 7.45 5.14
CA SER A 99 -9.16 8.46 5.52
C SER A 99 -8.62 9.88 5.29
N CYS A 100 -7.40 10.18 5.75
CA CYS A 100 -6.77 11.49 5.53
C CYS A 100 -6.59 11.80 4.04
N ALA A 101 -6.20 10.80 3.22
CA ALA A 101 -6.08 10.95 1.78
C ALA A 101 -7.43 11.24 1.11
N LEU A 102 -8.47 10.46 1.45
CA LEU A 102 -9.83 10.64 0.90
C LEU A 102 -10.41 12.01 1.25
N PHE A 103 -10.43 12.38 2.53
CA PHE A 103 -10.93 13.68 2.99
C PHE A 103 -10.04 14.85 2.60
N GLY A 104 -8.76 14.61 2.29
CA GLY A 104 -7.88 15.63 1.73
C GLY A 104 -8.21 15.92 0.27
N ALA A 105 -8.56 14.91 -0.51
CA ALA A 105 -8.78 15.04 -1.95
C ALA A 105 -10.22 15.39 -2.33
N LEU A 106 -11.22 15.04 -1.51
CA LEU A 106 -12.65 15.19 -1.81
C LEU A 106 -13.32 16.25 -0.96
N GLU A 107 -14.32 16.91 -1.54
CA GLU A 107 -15.13 17.95 -0.92
C GLU A 107 -16.64 17.60 -0.96
N PRO A 108 -17.50 18.26 -0.15
CA PRO A 108 -18.95 18.04 -0.23
C PRO A 108 -19.50 18.26 -1.65
N GLY A 109 -20.25 17.28 -2.16
CA GLY A 109 -20.77 17.27 -3.53
C GLY A 109 -19.95 16.41 -4.50
N ASP A 110 -18.70 16.09 -4.17
CA ASP A 110 -17.88 15.18 -4.95
C ASP A 110 -18.33 13.72 -4.79
N VAL A 111 -18.03 12.89 -5.79
CA VAL A 111 -18.29 11.45 -5.76
C VAL A 111 -16.96 10.68 -5.85
N MET A 112 -16.77 9.74 -4.92
CA MET A 112 -15.77 8.70 -4.99
C MET A 112 -16.34 7.49 -5.74
N LEU A 113 -15.70 7.06 -6.82
CA LEU A 113 -16.01 5.85 -7.57
C LEU A 113 -15.01 4.74 -7.20
N SER A 114 -15.46 3.72 -6.45
CA SER A 114 -14.66 2.51 -6.23
C SER A 114 -14.80 1.57 -7.43
N VAL A 115 -13.68 1.11 -7.99
CA VAL A 115 -13.69 0.26 -9.20
C VAL A 115 -13.21 -1.17 -8.94
N THR A 116 -13.04 -1.50 -7.68
CA THR A 116 -12.65 -2.85 -7.20
C THR A 116 -13.72 -3.47 -6.32
N SER A 117 -14.99 -3.24 -6.64
CA SER A 117 -16.14 -3.49 -5.77
C SER A 117 -16.08 -2.62 -4.49
N ALA A 118 -16.79 -3.00 -3.44
CA ALA A 118 -16.74 -2.28 -2.17
C ALA A 118 -15.34 -2.37 -1.55
N PRO A 119 -14.82 -1.28 -0.96
CA PRO A 119 -13.64 -1.34 -0.11
C PRO A 119 -13.83 -2.31 1.07
N TYR A 120 -12.72 -2.70 1.70
CA TYR A 120 -12.82 -3.54 2.91
C TYR A 120 -13.68 -2.86 3.99
N ASP A 121 -14.27 -3.65 4.86
CA ASP A 121 -15.36 -3.28 5.79
C ASP A 121 -15.08 -2.03 6.63
N THR A 122 -13.88 -1.92 7.21
CA THR A 122 -13.52 -0.76 8.04
C THR A 122 -13.47 0.54 7.23
N LEU A 123 -12.92 0.51 6.01
CA LEU A 123 -12.91 1.68 5.14
C LEU A 123 -14.31 1.97 4.57
N LEU A 124 -15.08 0.94 4.26
CA LEU A 124 -16.45 1.10 3.79
C LEU A 124 -17.30 1.88 4.80
N ASN A 125 -17.11 1.63 6.10
CA ASN A 125 -17.78 2.41 7.15
C ASN A 125 -17.35 3.89 7.17
N THR A 126 -16.09 4.18 6.87
CA THR A 126 -15.62 5.58 6.70
C THR A 126 -16.31 6.25 5.53
N VAL A 127 -16.54 5.51 4.43
CA VAL A 127 -17.12 6.06 3.19
C VAL A 127 -18.64 6.15 3.28
N THR A 128 -19.35 5.07 3.61
CA THR A 128 -20.81 4.95 3.50
C THR A 128 -21.54 4.89 4.84
N GLY A 129 -20.82 4.78 5.95
CA GLY A 129 -21.40 4.66 7.29
C GLY A 129 -22.23 5.87 7.70
N ASP A 130 -23.18 5.67 8.60
CA ASP A 130 -24.02 6.73 9.18
C ASP A 130 -23.40 7.39 10.42
N CYS A 131 -22.21 6.99 10.83
CA CYS A 131 -21.50 7.57 11.98
C CYS A 131 -21.07 9.02 11.70
N PRO A 132 -21.04 9.88 12.73
CA PRO A 132 -20.44 11.21 12.61
C PRO A 132 -19.01 11.11 12.10
N GLY A 133 -18.66 11.97 11.13
CA GLY A 133 -17.32 11.97 10.54
C GLY A 133 -17.17 11.09 9.29
N SER A 134 -18.17 10.30 8.89
CA SER A 134 -18.13 9.56 7.61
C SER A 134 -18.24 10.49 6.41
N MET A 135 -17.71 10.07 5.26
CA MET A 135 -17.79 10.82 3.99
C MET A 135 -19.24 11.10 3.62
N LYS A 136 -20.13 10.12 3.79
CA LYS A 136 -21.58 10.29 3.57
C LYS A 136 -22.16 11.46 4.38
N ARG A 137 -21.77 11.58 5.65
CA ARG A 137 -22.27 12.67 6.53
C ARG A 137 -21.65 14.03 6.17
N TYR A 138 -20.50 14.04 5.51
CA TYR A 138 -19.91 15.25 4.93
C TYR A 138 -20.47 15.62 3.55
N GLY A 139 -21.41 14.85 3.01
CA GLY A 139 -22.02 15.11 1.70
C GLY A 139 -21.16 14.66 0.53
N ILE A 140 -20.21 13.77 0.75
CA ILE A 140 -19.41 13.14 -0.30
C ILE A 140 -20.13 11.87 -0.74
N GLY A 141 -20.40 11.76 -2.05
CA GLY A 141 -21.08 10.63 -2.66
C GLY A 141 -20.17 9.42 -2.86
N TYR A 142 -20.82 8.26 -2.95
CA TYR A 142 -20.13 6.99 -3.24
C TYR A 142 -20.83 6.24 -4.36
N ARG A 143 -20.07 5.72 -5.30
CA ARG A 143 -20.50 4.74 -6.31
C ARG A 143 -19.47 3.63 -6.41
N GLN A 144 -19.86 2.48 -6.96
CA GLN A 144 -18.93 1.39 -7.23
C GLN A 144 -19.20 0.76 -8.59
N VAL A 145 -18.14 0.20 -9.16
CA VAL A 145 -18.16 -0.76 -10.25
C VAL A 145 -17.67 -2.08 -9.67
N ASP A 146 -18.47 -3.11 -9.82
CA ASP A 146 -18.11 -4.44 -9.35
C ASP A 146 -17.15 -5.12 -10.32
N LEU A 147 -16.34 -6.02 -9.78
CA LEU A 147 -15.48 -6.87 -10.60
C LEU A 147 -16.33 -7.83 -11.44
N LYS A 148 -15.90 -8.03 -12.68
CA LYS A 148 -16.47 -9.02 -13.59
C LYS A 148 -15.53 -10.23 -13.67
N ASP A 149 -16.04 -11.39 -13.28
CA ASP A 149 -15.24 -12.64 -13.23
C ASP A 149 -13.93 -12.48 -12.41
N GLY A 150 -13.99 -11.70 -11.32
CA GLY A 150 -12.85 -11.43 -10.43
C GLY A 150 -11.82 -10.43 -10.97
N ARG A 151 -12.08 -9.78 -12.13
CA ARG A 151 -11.20 -8.81 -12.79
C ARG A 151 -11.88 -7.45 -12.93
N LEU A 152 -11.11 -6.42 -13.22
CA LEU A 152 -11.62 -5.08 -13.51
C LEU A 152 -12.50 -5.10 -14.77
N ASP A 153 -13.72 -4.57 -14.66
CA ASP A 153 -14.60 -4.31 -15.80
C ASP A 153 -14.26 -2.93 -16.40
N LEU A 154 -13.27 -2.90 -17.29
CA LEU A 154 -12.77 -1.66 -17.86
C LEU A 154 -13.84 -0.87 -18.62
N GLU A 155 -14.80 -1.54 -19.27
CA GLU A 155 -15.91 -0.89 -19.98
C GLU A 155 -16.87 -0.22 -19.00
N ALA A 156 -17.24 -0.91 -17.93
CA ALA A 156 -18.07 -0.33 -16.87
C ALA A 156 -17.37 0.81 -16.13
N ILE A 157 -16.06 0.70 -15.91
CA ILE A 157 -15.21 1.76 -15.32
C ILE A 157 -15.23 3.00 -16.22
N GLU A 158 -14.98 2.85 -17.52
CA GLU A 158 -14.99 3.96 -18.47
C GLU A 158 -16.33 4.72 -18.44
N LYS A 159 -17.43 3.99 -18.50
CA LYS A 159 -18.78 4.56 -18.45
C LYS A 159 -19.07 5.28 -17.13
N ALA A 160 -18.71 4.68 -16.01
CA ALA A 160 -18.99 5.24 -14.69
C ALA A 160 -18.10 6.45 -14.36
N ALA A 161 -16.83 6.43 -14.76
CA ALA A 161 -15.88 7.50 -14.53
C ALA A 161 -16.15 8.76 -15.36
N ALA A 162 -16.89 8.65 -16.46
CA ALA A 162 -17.24 9.78 -17.31
C ALA A 162 -18.23 10.78 -16.68
N ALA A 163 -18.81 10.47 -15.53
CA ALA A 163 -19.76 11.36 -14.86
C ALA A 163 -19.03 12.56 -14.24
N ASP A 164 -19.56 13.77 -14.46
CA ASP A 164 -18.95 15.06 -14.06
C ASP A 164 -18.73 15.21 -12.55
N ASP A 165 -19.54 14.54 -11.73
CA ASP A 165 -19.45 14.57 -10.27
C ASP A 165 -18.41 13.57 -9.70
N VAL A 166 -17.90 12.65 -10.51
CA VAL A 166 -16.82 11.74 -10.12
C VAL A 166 -15.50 12.51 -10.09
N LYS A 167 -15.04 12.80 -8.88
CA LYS A 167 -13.77 13.50 -8.63
C LYS A 167 -12.64 12.59 -8.20
N MET A 168 -12.97 11.38 -7.78
CA MET A 168 -11.97 10.36 -7.45
C MET A 168 -12.38 8.99 -7.96
N VAL A 169 -11.41 8.27 -8.54
CA VAL A 169 -11.48 6.84 -8.80
C VAL A 169 -10.58 6.12 -7.81
N PHE A 170 -11.16 5.23 -7.04
CA PHE A 170 -10.48 4.50 -5.98
C PHE A 170 -10.29 3.03 -6.35
N LEU A 171 -9.07 2.53 -6.18
CA LEU A 171 -8.71 1.13 -6.34
C LEU A 171 -8.16 0.58 -5.03
N GLN A 172 -8.66 -0.56 -4.58
CA GLN A 172 -8.03 -1.35 -3.52
C GLN A 172 -7.21 -2.45 -4.18
N ARG A 173 -5.87 -2.39 -4.07
CA ARG A 173 -4.95 -3.34 -4.71
C ARG A 173 -5.09 -4.74 -4.13
N SER A 174 -5.05 -4.86 -2.79
CA SER A 174 -5.17 -6.14 -2.12
C SER A 174 -6.59 -6.70 -2.19
N ARG A 175 -6.72 -8.03 -2.09
CA ARG A 175 -8.02 -8.69 -2.04
C ARG A 175 -8.80 -8.39 -0.75
N GLY A 176 -8.15 -7.91 0.30
CA GLY A 176 -8.77 -7.76 1.60
C GLY A 176 -9.32 -9.10 2.11
N TYR A 177 -10.58 -9.11 2.52
CA TYR A 177 -11.30 -10.32 2.92
C TYR A 177 -12.16 -10.94 1.80
N ALA A 178 -12.17 -10.31 0.62
CA ALA A 178 -12.97 -10.79 -0.52
C ALA A 178 -12.27 -11.95 -1.25
N VAL A 179 -13.07 -12.84 -1.84
CA VAL A 179 -12.55 -13.91 -2.70
C VAL A 179 -12.39 -13.35 -4.11
N ARG A 180 -11.26 -12.73 -4.36
CA ARG A 180 -10.88 -12.15 -5.66
C ARG A 180 -9.37 -12.16 -5.83
N GLN A 181 -8.88 -11.93 -7.04
CA GLN A 181 -7.44 -11.72 -7.28
C GLN A 181 -6.98 -10.36 -6.73
N THR A 182 -5.72 -10.26 -6.33
CA THR A 182 -5.03 -8.98 -6.12
C THR A 182 -4.76 -8.33 -7.47
N LEU A 183 -4.69 -7.00 -7.49
CA LEU A 183 -4.36 -6.28 -8.73
C LEU A 183 -2.84 -6.16 -8.90
N SER A 184 -2.38 -6.46 -10.10
CA SER A 184 -1.03 -6.10 -10.55
C SER A 184 -0.93 -4.61 -10.90
N CYS A 185 0.29 -4.07 -10.92
CA CYS A 185 0.53 -2.72 -11.44
C CYS A 185 0.10 -2.60 -12.91
N GLY A 186 0.21 -3.66 -13.70
CA GLY A 186 -0.29 -3.67 -15.07
C GLY A 186 -1.80 -3.43 -15.16
N GLU A 187 -2.60 -4.16 -14.39
CA GLU A 187 -4.07 -3.98 -14.36
C GLU A 187 -4.47 -2.60 -13.80
N ILE A 188 -3.74 -2.08 -12.80
CA ILE A 188 -3.94 -0.71 -12.31
C ILE A 188 -3.64 0.30 -13.42
N GLY A 189 -2.56 0.12 -14.19
CA GLY A 189 -2.21 0.97 -15.32
C GLY A 189 -3.27 0.99 -16.42
N GLU A 190 -3.87 -0.17 -16.74
CA GLU A 190 -5.00 -0.26 -17.68
C GLU A 190 -6.21 0.55 -17.20
N ALA A 191 -6.57 0.41 -15.91
CA ALA A 191 -7.65 1.20 -15.32
C ALA A 191 -7.35 2.70 -15.35
N CYS A 192 -6.11 3.11 -15.00
CA CYS A 192 -5.67 4.49 -15.08
C CYS A 192 -5.83 5.06 -16.49
N ALA A 193 -5.39 4.32 -17.51
CA ALA A 193 -5.50 4.74 -18.89
C ALA A 193 -6.95 4.93 -19.35
N VAL A 194 -7.85 4.03 -18.92
CA VAL A 194 -9.29 4.13 -19.22
C VAL A 194 -9.89 5.36 -18.56
N VAL A 195 -9.62 5.59 -17.28
CA VAL A 195 -10.14 6.76 -16.54
C VAL A 195 -9.65 8.06 -17.17
N ARG A 196 -8.35 8.16 -17.51
CA ARG A 196 -7.77 9.39 -18.09
C ARG A 196 -8.40 9.78 -19.42
N ARG A 197 -8.86 8.81 -20.24
CA ARG A 197 -9.53 9.13 -21.52
C ARG A 197 -10.85 9.87 -21.33
N VAL A 198 -11.62 9.54 -20.28
CA VAL A 198 -12.98 10.04 -20.11
C VAL A 198 -13.09 11.08 -18.99
N ASN A 199 -12.19 11.08 -18.02
CA ASN A 199 -12.15 12.03 -16.92
C ASN A 199 -10.69 12.34 -16.54
N PRO A 200 -10.00 13.20 -17.31
CA PRO A 200 -8.58 13.49 -17.08
C PRO A 200 -8.30 14.19 -15.74
N ASN A 201 -9.32 14.81 -15.15
CA ASN A 201 -9.21 15.59 -13.91
C ASN A 201 -9.54 14.79 -12.64
N ALA A 202 -10.11 13.58 -12.76
CA ALA A 202 -10.38 12.75 -11.61
C ALA A 202 -9.06 12.31 -10.94
N VAL A 203 -9.02 12.39 -9.61
CA VAL A 203 -7.90 11.84 -8.83
C VAL A 203 -7.98 10.32 -8.85
N ILE A 204 -6.91 9.65 -9.27
CA ILE A 204 -6.82 8.19 -9.18
C ILE A 204 -6.01 7.84 -7.93
N MET A 205 -6.69 7.24 -6.96
CA MET A 205 -6.12 6.86 -5.67
C MET A 205 -6.09 5.34 -5.50
N VAL A 206 -4.96 4.82 -5.03
CA VAL A 206 -4.79 3.39 -4.75
C VAL A 206 -4.53 3.15 -3.26
N ASP A 207 -5.36 2.30 -2.64
CA ASP A 207 -4.98 1.62 -1.40
C ASP A 207 -3.96 0.55 -1.74
N ASN A 208 -2.70 0.83 -1.42
CA ASN A 208 -1.57 -0.03 -1.77
C ASN A 208 -1.19 -1.02 -0.66
N CYS A 209 -1.97 -1.09 0.41
CA CYS A 209 -1.70 -2.01 1.51
C CYS A 209 -1.46 -3.44 1.01
N TYR A 210 -0.34 -4.05 1.44
CA TYR A 210 0.18 -5.36 1.04
C TYR A 210 0.70 -5.44 -0.40
N GLY A 211 0.64 -4.35 -1.19
CA GLY A 211 1.16 -4.31 -2.55
C GLY A 211 2.61 -3.83 -2.64
N GLU A 212 3.07 -3.11 -1.65
CA GLU A 212 4.40 -2.47 -1.65
C GLU A 212 5.50 -3.52 -1.79
N PHE A 213 6.43 -3.28 -2.71
CA PHE A 213 7.57 -4.15 -3.02
C PHE A 213 7.23 -5.56 -3.51
N THR A 214 5.98 -5.82 -3.91
CA THR A 214 5.57 -7.11 -4.48
C THR A 214 5.84 -7.22 -5.98
N GLU A 215 6.05 -6.07 -6.63
CA GLU A 215 6.44 -5.92 -8.04
C GLU A 215 7.58 -4.90 -8.16
N GLU A 216 8.14 -4.73 -9.36
CA GLU A 216 9.20 -3.76 -9.63
C GLU A 216 8.68 -2.31 -9.64
N LEU A 217 7.43 -2.13 -10.07
CA LEU A 217 6.73 -0.85 -10.13
C LEU A 217 5.70 -0.73 -9.01
N GLU A 218 5.39 0.51 -8.66
CA GLU A 218 4.34 0.87 -7.74
C GLU A 218 3.17 1.56 -8.49
N PRO A 219 1.95 1.60 -7.92
CA PRO A 219 0.78 2.14 -8.61
C PRO A 219 0.93 3.55 -9.18
N THR A 220 1.67 4.41 -8.51
CA THR A 220 1.94 5.79 -8.96
C THR A 220 2.81 5.85 -10.20
N GLN A 221 3.64 4.84 -10.43
CA GLN A 221 4.50 4.74 -11.61
C GLN A 221 3.74 4.24 -12.86
N VAL A 222 2.50 3.78 -12.69
CA VAL A 222 1.64 3.30 -13.77
C VAL A 222 0.38 4.17 -13.97
N GLY A 223 0.33 5.35 -13.34
CA GLY A 223 -0.68 6.37 -13.63
C GLY A 223 -1.62 6.75 -12.49
N ALA A 224 -1.48 6.19 -11.28
CA ALA A 224 -2.18 6.69 -10.12
C ALA A 224 -1.60 8.05 -9.67
N ASP A 225 -2.46 8.96 -9.21
CA ASP A 225 -2.04 10.28 -8.70
C ASP A 225 -1.52 10.21 -7.28
N MET A 226 -2.02 9.26 -6.51
CA MET A 226 -1.58 9.02 -5.14
C MET A 226 -1.84 7.58 -4.72
N CYS A 227 -1.05 7.12 -3.77
CA CYS A 227 -1.35 5.91 -3.04
C CYS A 227 -1.06 6.08 -1.55
N ALA A 228 -1.70 5.24 -0.74
CA ALA A 228 -1.55 5.26 0.70
C ALA A 228 -1.49 3.84 1.25
N GLY A 229 -0.89 3.69 2.43
CA GLY A 229 -0.78 2.42 3.09
C GLY A 229 -0.32 2.52 4.55
N SER A 230 0.00 1.39 5.12
CA SER A 230 0.35 1.25 6.52
C SER A 230 1.81 0.86 6.72
N LEU A 231 2.49 1.53 7.64
CA LEU A 231 3.88 1.18 8.00
C LEU A 231 3.98 -0.13 8.77
N ILE A 232 2.91 -0.60 9.43
CA ILE A 232 2.94 -1.90 10.12
C ILE A 232 2.84 -3.11 9.16
N LYS A 233 2.73 -2.83 7.85
CA LYS A 233 2.71 -3.82 6.77
C LYS A 233 4.05 -3.84 6.03
N ASN A 234 4.04 -4.11 4.73
CA ASN A 234 5.24 -4.28 3.93
C ASN A 234 6.30 -3.18 4.13
N PRO A 235 5.96 -1.86 4.04
CA PRO A 235 7.01 -0.83 4.04
C PRO A 235 7.76 -0.70 5.37
N GLY A 236 7.16 -1.15 6.45
CA GLY A 236 7.81 -1.08 7.78
C GLY A 236 8.73 -2.26 8.07
N GLY A 237 8.83 -3.26 7.18
CA GLY A 237 9.77 -4.39 7.30
C GLY A 237 9.66 -5.17 8.61
N GLY A 238 8.48 -5.18 9.26
CA GLY A 238 8.25 -5.80 10.55
C GLY A 238 8.80 -5.02 11.76
N LEU A 239 9.35 -3.83 11.57
CA LEU A 239 9.99 -3.01 12.63
C LEU A 239 9.20 -1.75 12.97
N ALA A 240 8.46 -1.16 12.05
CA ALA A 240 7.68 0.04 12.32
C ALA A 240 6.58 -0.26 13.37
N PRO A 241 6.56 0.47 14.49
CA PRO A 241 5.62 0.16 15.59
C PRO A 241 4.19 0.60 15.31
N THR A 242 4.03 1.59 14.44
CA THR A 242 2.76 2.20 14.03
C THR A 242 2.99 3.07 12.80
N GLY A 243 1.95 3.74 12.33
CA GLY A 243 2.09 4.74 11.29
C GLY A 243 1.51 4.32 9.95
N GLY A 244 1.58 5.27 9.03
CA GLY A 244 1.15 5.12 7.66
C GLY A 244 1.93 6.04 6.74
N TYR A 245 1.66 5.89 5.45
CA TYR A 245 2.23 6.76 4.42
C TYR A 245 1.17 7.16 3.40
N ILE A 246 1.36 8.32 2.81
CA ILE A 246 0.66 8.81 1.62
C ILE A 246 1.74 9.36 0.69
N VAL A 247 1.74 8.93 -0.56
CA VAL A 247 2.65 9.44 -1.59
C VAL A 247 1.85 9.80 -2.85
N GLY A 248 2.29 10.81 -3.59
CA GLY A 248 1.56 11.23 -4.78
C GLY A 248 1.92 12.63 -5.23
N ARG A 249 0.99 13.24 -5.95
CA ARG A 249 1.06 14.64 -6.32
C ARG A 249 1.17 15.52 -5.07
N LYS A 250 2.01 16.53 -5.14
CA LYS A 250 2.30 17.43 -4.01
C LYS A 250 1.06 18.09 -3.41
N ASP A 251 0.16 18.58 -4.27
CA ASP A 251 -1.09 19.23 -3.84
C ASP A 251 -1.99 18.29 -3.03
N LEU A 252 -2.07 17.02 -3.42
CA LEU A 252 -2.88 16.00 -2.73
C LEU A 252 -2.26 15.59 -1.39
N VAL A 253 -0.94 15.43 -1.37
CA VAL A 253 -0.19 15.08 -0.14
C VAL A 253 -0.29 16.20 0.89
N GLU A 254 -0.17 17.46 0.46
CA GLU A 254 -0.34 18.64 1.33
C GLU A 254 -1.76 18.71 1.93
N ARG A 255 -2.80 18.51 1.11
CA ARG A 255 -4.19 18.45 1.59
C ARG A 255 -4.43 17.32 2.58
N ALA A 256 -3.81 16.17 2.37
CA ALA A 256 -3.86 15.05 3.32
C ALA A 256 -3.14 15.39 4.64
N ALA A 257 -2.04 16.13 4.60
CA ALA A 257 -1.33 16.58 5.79
C ALA A 257 -2.19 17.53 6.64
N TYR A 258 -2.99 18.40 6.03
CA TYR A 258 -3.97 19.22 6.75
C TYR A 258 -5.06 18.39 7.45
N ARG A 259 -5.39 17.21 6.93
CA ARG A 259 -6.34 16.29 7.58
C ARG A 259 -5.71 15.50 8.70
N LEU A 260 -4.43 15.19 8.59
CA LEU A 260 -3.68 14.48 9.63
C LEU A 260 -3.45 15.37 10.86
N THR A 261 -3.15 16.64 10.64
CA THR A 261 -2.83 17.62 11.68
C THR A 261 -3.98 18.63 11.83
N ALA A 262 -3.84 19.78 11.22
CA ALA A 262 -4.90 20.80 11.14
C ALA A 262 -4.62 21.72 9.94
N PRO A 263 -5.68 22.40 9.39
CA PRO A 263 -5.47 23.50 8.46
C PRO A 263 -4.56 24.57 9.07
N GLY A 264 -3.53 24.98 8.33
CA GLY A 264 -2.53 25.95 8.78
C GLY A 264 -1.31 25.35 9.50
N ILE A 265 -1.31 24.04 9.78
CA ILE A 265 -0.13 23.29 10.28
C ILE A 265 0.45 22.41 9.18
N GLY A 266 -0.38 21.54 8.59
CA GLY A 266 0.02 20.66 7.50
C GLY A 266 1.17 19.73 7.87
N GLY A 267 2.14 19.61 6.97
CA GLY A 267 3.29 18.71 7.12
C GLY A 267 4.44 19.24 7.98
N GLU A 268 4.41 20.51 8.46
CA GLU A 268 5.51 21.11 9.20
C GLU A 268 5.73 20.49 10.58
N CYS A 269 4.66 20.07 11.25
CA CYS A 269 4.69 19.46 12.58
C CYS A 269 4.58 17.93 12.52
N GLY A 270 5.08 17.29 13.58
CA GLY A 270 4.96 15.86 13.80
C GLY A 270 6.25 15.23 14.30
N CYS A 271 6.37 15.11 15.61
CA CYS A 271 7.55 14.52 16.23
C CYS A 271 7.63 13.02 15.95
N THR A 272 8.85 12.50 15.86
CA THR A 272 9.12 11.07 15.59
C THR A 272 9.44 10.26 16.83
N MET A 273 9.53 10.89 17.99
CA MET A 273 9.69 10.23 19.30
C MET A 273 10.79 9.16 19.33
N GLY A 274 11.91 9.42 18.64
CA GLY A 274 13.03 8.50 18.55
C GLY A 274 12.80 7.23 17.71
N GLN A 275 11.74 7.18 16.90
CA GLN A 275 11.43 6.01 16.10
C GLN A 275 12.05 6.02 14.71
N ASN A 276 12.71 7.09 14.29
CA ASN A 276 13.32 7.21 12.96
C ASN A 276 14.19 6.00 12.60
N ARG A 277 15.03 5.53 13.52
CA ARG A 277 15.88 4.35 13.30
C ARG A 277 15.06 3.12 12.88
N LEU A 278 13.94 2.85 13.54
CA LEU A 278 13.09 1.70 13.21
C LEU A 278 12.40 1.87 11.87
N LEU A 279 12.01 3.10 11.51
CA LEU A 279 11.38 3.38 10.21
C LEU A 279 12.38 3.21 9.06
N TYR A 280 13.59 3.75 9.19
CA TYR A 280 14.66 3.57 8.19
C TYR A 280 15.10 2.12 8.05
N GLN A 281 15.36 1.45 9.17
CA GLN A 281 15.75 0.05 9.16
C GLN A 281 14.63 -0.85 8.64
N GLY A 282 13.38 -0.53 8.97
CA GLY A 282 12.20 -1.21 8.46
C GLY A 282 12.10 -1.09 6.95
N LEU A 283 12.23 0.12 6.41
CA LEU A 283 12.23 0.35 4.97
C LEU A 283 13.38 -0.38 4.27
N PHE A 284 14.58 -0.37 4.85
CA PHE A 284 15.74 -1.12 4.33
C PHE A 284 15.45 -2.62 4.23
N LEU A 285 14.78 -3.19 5.21
CA LEU A 285 14.46 -4.62 5.25
C LEU A 285 13.16 -4.97 4.50
N ALA A 286 12.33 -3.99 4.16
CA ALA A 286 10.99 -4.19 3.61
C ALA A 286 10.94 -5.10 2.38
N PRO A 287 11.80 -4.96 1.34
CA PRO A 287 11.78 -5.86 0.19
C PRO A 287 12.04 -7.31 0.57
N HIS A 288 13.02 -7.56 1.44
CA HIS A 288 13.35 -8.90 1.93
C HIS A 288 12.21 -9.52 2.75
N VAL A 289 11.68 -8.78 3.73
CA VAL A 289 10.59 -9.26 4.60
C VAL A 289 9.34 -9.56 3.78
N THR A 290 8.99 -8.68 2.83
CA THR A 290 7.87 -8.88 1.90
C THR A 290 8.06 -10.15 1.08
N ALA A 291 9.23 -10.37 0.51
CA ALA A 291 9.54 -11.57 -0.26
C ALA A 291 9.39 -12.84 0.57
N GLN A 292 9.88 -12.85 1.82
CA GLN A 292 9.72 -14.02 2.71
C GLN A 292 8.25 -14.27 3.08
N ALA A 293 7.46 -13.22 3.27
CA ALA A 293 6.02 -13.35 3.52
C ALA A 293 5.30 -13.96 2.30
N ILE A 294 5.61 -13.51 1.08
CA ILE A 294 5.04 -14.07 -0.16
C ILE A 294 5.46 -15.53 -0.33
N LYS A 295 6.74 -15.87 -0.15
CA LYS A 295 7.22 -17.25 -0.23
C LYS A 295 6.49 -18.15 0.77
N THR A 296 6.28 -17.69 1.99
CA THR A 296 5.53 -18.43 3.01
C THR A 296 4.09 -18.69 2.59
N ALA A 297 3.41 -17.67 2.04
CA ALA A 297 2.04 -17.80 1.54
C ALA A 297 1.95 -18.79 0.36
N VAL A 298 2.84 -18.68 -0.61
CA VAL A 298 2.92 -19.57 -1.79
C VAL A 298 3.24 -21.00 -1.36
N PHE A 299 4.16 -21.17 -0.41
CA PHE A 299 4.47 -22.49 0.16
C PHE A 299 3.26 -23.12 0.84
N CYS A 300 2.56 -22.35 1.69
CA CYS A 300 1.36 -22.81 2.38
C CYS A 300 0.27 -23.23 1.37
N ALA A 301 0.01 -22.40 0.37
CA ALA A 301 -0.95 -22.67 -0.70
C ALA A 301 -0.62 -23.98 -1.42
N LYS A 302 0.67 -24.19 -1.78
CA LYS A 302 1.10 -25.43 -2.47
C LYS A 302 0.92 -26.66 -1.61
N VAL A 303 1.32 -26.61 -0.34
CA VAL A 303 1.15 -27.73 0.59
C VAL A 303 -0.34 -28.09 0.73
N MET A 304 -1.21 -27.11 0.90
CA MET A 304 -2.66 -27.35 1.01
C MET A 304 -3.25 -27.95 -0.29
N GLN A 305 -2.79 -27.46 -1.46
CA GLN A 305 -3.15 -28.05 -2.75
C GLN A 305 -2.73 -29.52 -2.87
N MET A 306 -1.49 -29.85 -2.45
CA MET A 306 -0.99 -31.23 -2.45
C MET A 306 -1.74 -32.15 -1.48
N LEU A 307 -2.39 -31.60 -0.46
CA LEU A 307 -3.29 -32.31 0.47
C LEU A 307 -4.71 -32.47 -0.08
N GLY A 308 -5.01 -31.95 -1.28
CA GLY A 308 -6.32 -32.08 -1.94
C GLY A 308 -7.32 -30.97 -1.64
N PHE A 309 -6.90 -29.87 -0.99
CA PHE A 309 -7.76 -28.71 -0.78
C PHE A 309 -7.78 -27.81 -2.02
N THR A 310 -8.94 -27.20 -2.25
CA THR A 310 -9.04 -26.09 -3.21
C THR A 310 -8.37 -24.85 -2.60
N VAL A 311 -7.47 -24.23 -3.34
CA VAL A 311 -6.68 -23.08 -2.87
C VAL A 311 -6.86 -21.92 -3.85
N ASP A 312 -7.09 -20.73 -3.32
CA ASP A 312 -7.15 -19.48 -4.09
C ASP A 312 -6.43 -18.35 -3.33
N PRO A 313 -5.42 -17.71 -3.94
CA PRO A 313 -4.79 -18.04 -5.25
C PRO A 313 -4.02 -19.36 -5.21
N ALA A 314 -3.92 -20.02 -6.38
CA ALA A 314 -3.25 -21.33 -6.56
C ALA A 314 -1.89 -21.17 -7.23
#